data_4b6b9a91e67443a504b60d511a3ea772
#
_entry.id   4b6b9a91e67443a504b60d511a3ea772
#
_cell.length_a   1.000
_cell.length_b   1.000
_cell.length_c   1.000
_cell.angle_alpha   90.00
_cell.angle_beta   90.00
_cell.angle_gamma   90.00
#
_symmetry.space_group_name_H-M   'P 1'
#
loop_
_entity.id
_entity.type
_entity.pdbx_description
1 polymer ?
#
loop_
_entity_poly.entity_id
_entity_poly.type
_entity_poly.pdbx_seq_one_letter_code
_entity_poly.pdbx_strand_id
1 'polypeptide(L)'
;MKTCVAGLLMLLATLMVLPAHAQSYPNRAVRVLVPLSAGGGMDTVARGLAQRLGDVLGQSFVVDNRPGAGSQIALEILGAAAPDGHTLMMISATTIVHPILYKSRFDILRDFTPVSQVSAQGYVLVVHPAVPVKSVAELVQYLRANPGKLNYGSSGIGSPIHMSGELFQIATGTRMIHIPFKGMGAAYNDLVGGHVELSFPTIISSIPHINAGRLRALAVTPATRVPALPDIPTMAEAGVPGVVVLNWYGLIAPARTPKRVIEQLAGETIKAMQAPDMTKRLVAEGSTAVGSSPQQFAAHLRAEHELWSRVIKQAGIRGE
;
A
#
# COMPACT_ATOMS: atom_id res chain seq x y z
N MET A 1 -43.49 -53.33 -26.80
CA MET A 1 -42.47 -52.38 -27.26
C MET A 1 -42.55 -51.01 -26.58
N LYS A 2 -43.72 -50.46 -26.23
CA LYS A 2 -43.81 -49.13 -25.59
C LYS A 2 -43.31 -49.06 -24.14
N THR A 3 -43.42 -50.17 -23.41
CA THR A 3 -42.94 -50.25 -21.99
C THR A 3 -41.42 -50.38 -21.84
N CYS A 4 -40.70 -50.97 -22.78
CA CYS A 4 -39.23 -51.06 -22.74
C CYS A 4 -38.53 -49.74 -23.07
N VAL A 5 -39.14 -48.89 -23.92
CA VAL A 5 -38.56 -47.57 -24.27
C VAL A 5 -38.68 -46.58 -23.10
N ALA A 6 -39.79 -46.65 -22.31
CA ALA A 6 -39.96 -45.80 -21.14
C ALA A 6 -38.95 -46.12 -20.02
N GLY A 7 -38.63 -47.41 -19.80
CA GLY A 7 -37.63 -47.85 -18.86
C GLY A 7 -36.21 -47.42 -19.22
N LEU A 8 -35.86 -47.42 -20.51
CA LEU A 8 -34.57 -47.01 -21.00
C LEU A 8 -34.35 -45.48 -20.94
N LEU A 9 -35.41 -44.69 -21.16
CA LEU A 9 -35.40 -43.23 -21.00
C LEU A 9 -35.29 -42.79 -19.51
N MET A 10 -35.90 -43.53 -18.58
CA MET A 10 -35.73 -43.27 -17.17
C MET A 10 -34.34 -43.62 -16.65
N LEU A 11 -33.69 -44.64 -17.19
CA LEU A 11 -32.34 -45.04 -16.84
C LEU A 11 -31.30 -44.06 -17.40
N LEU A 12 -31.52 -43.45 -18.58
CA LEU A 12 -30.66 -42.41 -19.13
C LEU A 12 -30.79 -41.07 -18.37
N ALA A 13 -31.94 -40.75 -17.80
CA ALA A 13 -32.14 -39.51 -17.02
C ALA A 13 -31.42 -39.56 -15.66
N THR A 14 -31.19 -40.72 -15.08
CA THR A 14 -30.47 -40.87 -13.78
C THR A 14 -28.95 -40.81 -13.93
N LEU A 15 -28.40 -40.95 -15.13
CA LEU A 15 -26.94 -40.88 -15.37
C LEU A 15 -26.40 -39.46 -15.56
N MET A 16 -27.23 -38.42 -15.60
CA MET A 16 -26.80 -37.03 -15.86
C MET A 16 -26.65 -36.15 -14.59
N VAL A 17 -26.83 -36.68 -13.39
CA VAL A 17 -26.46 -35.96 -12.15
C VAL A 17 -25.02 -36.31 -11.78
N LEU A 18 -24.07 -35.96 -12.65
CA LEU A 18 -22.69 -35.83 -12.18
C LEU A 18 -22.66 -34.72 -11.12
N PRO A 19 -22.23 -35.02 -9.89
CA PRO A 19 -22.02 -33.97 -8.93
C PRO A 19 -21.05 -32.98 -9.58
N ALA A 20 -21.49 -31.77 -9.81
CA ALA A 20 -20.57 -30.66 -10.13
C ALA A 20 -19.60 -30.56 -8.94
N HIS A 21 -18.49 -31.24 -9.02
CA HIS A 21 -17.40 -31.05 -8.07
C HIS A 21 -17.05 -29.59 -8.18
N ALA A 22 -17.48 -28.81 -7.19
CA ALA A 22 -17.04 -27.43 -7.06
C ALA A 22 -15.52 -27.48 -7.05
N GLN A 23 -14.91 -27.10 -8.17
CA GLN A 23 -13.45 -27.15 -8.34
C GLN A 23 -12.82 -26.49 -7.12
N SER A 24 -11.95 -27.24 -6.43
CA SER A 24 -11.24 -26.67 -5.28
C SER A 24 -10.39 -25.50 -5.77
N TYR A 25 -10.55 -24.37 -5.14
CA TYR A 25 -9.70 -23.20 -5.41
C TYR A 25 -8.51 -23.23 -4.44
N PRO A 26 -7.29 -22.93 -4.93
CA PRO A 26 -6.88 -22.83 -6.33
C PRO A 26 -6.68 -24.22 -6.98
N ASN A 27 -7.01 -24.39 -8.24
CA ASN A 27 -6.80 -25.64 -8.99
C ASN A 27 -5.64 -25.55 -10.00
N ARG A 28 -4.99 -24.40 -10.07
CA ARG A 28 -3.80 -24.10 -10.89
C ARG A 28 -3.02 -22.97 -10.26
N ALA A 29 -1.83 -22.68 -10.80
CA ALA A 29 -1.01 -21.58 -10.32
C ALA A 29 -1.75 -20.23 -10.31
N VAL A 30 -1.52 -19.45 -9.25
CA VAL A 30 -2.09 -18.10 -9.05
C VAL A 30 -1.02 -17.06 -9.36
N ARG A 31 -1.32 -16.13 -10.24
CA ARG A 31 -0.45 -15.01 -10.59
C ARG A 31 -0.69 -13.83 -9.67
N VAL A 32 0.36 -13.29 -9.05
CA VAL A 32 0.31 -12.11 -8.18
C VAL A 32 1.07 -10.97 -8.86
N LEU A 33 0.34 -10.03 -9.45
CA LEU A 33 0.91 -8.84 -10.09
C LEU A 33 1.48 -7.90 -9.03
N VAL A 34 2.69 -7.39 -9.29
CA VAL A 34 3.34 -6.35 -8.47
C VAL A 34 3.66 -5.17 -9.37
N PRO A 35 3.04 -3.98 -9.16
CA PRO A 35 3.19 -2.82 -10.04
C PRO A 35 4.49 -2.04 -9.84
N LEU A 36 5.47 -2.64 -9.20
CA LEU A 36 6.78 -2.06 -8.89
C LEU A 36 7.89 -3.02 -9.33
N SER A 37 9.10 -2.47 -9.47
CA SER A 37 10.28 -3.26 -9.83
C SER A 37 10.59 -4.33 -8.78
N ALA A 38 11.17 -5.43 -9.22
CA ALA A 38 11.64 -6.50 -8.35
C ALA A 38 12.70 -6.00 -7.35
N GLY A 39 12.74 -6.64 -6.17
CA GLY A 39 13.68 -6.32 -5.08
C GLY A 39 13.26 -5.14 -4.19
N GLY A 40 12.17 -4.46 -4.48
CA GLY A 40 11.59 -3.43 -3.61
C GLY A 40 10.75 -4.01 -2.47
N GLY A 41 10.37 -3.17 -1.49
CA GLY A 41 9.61 -3.60 -0.31
C GLY A 41 8.29 -4.30 -0.65
N MET A 42 7.52 -3.82 -1.64
CA MET A 42 6.30 -4.50 -2.07
C MET A 42 6.58 -5.87 -2.67
N ASP A 43 7.65 -6.02 -3.46
CA ASP A 43 8.05 -7.29 -4.07
C ASP A 43 8.46 -8.31 -2.99
N THR A 44 9.23 -7.86 -2.00
CA THR A 44 9.65 -8.68 -0.86
C THR A 44 8.45 -9.19 -0.05
N VAL A 45 7.49 -8.31 0.25
CA VAL A 45 6.25 -8.67 0.95
C VAL A 45 5.39 -9.60 0.11
N ALA A 46 5.25 -9.33 -1.19
CA ALA A 46 4.49 -10.16 -2.12
C ALA A 46 5.04 -11.58 -2.23
N ARG A 47 6.38 -11.74 -2.34
CA ARG A 47 7.03 -13.06 -2.40
C ARG A 47 6.87 -13.84 -1.10
N GLY A 48 7.00 -13.18 0.05
CA GLY A 48 6.76 -13.81 1.34
C GLY A 48 5.33 -14.31 1.50
N LEU A 49 4.36 -13.49 1.13
CA LEU A 49 2.94 -13.87 1.12
C LEU A 49 2.66 -14.99 0.11
N ALA A 50 3.17 -14.86 -1.12
CA ALA A 50 2.99 -15.85 -2.19
C ALA A 50 3.51 -17.24 -1.79
N GLN A 51 4.68 -17.32 -1.17
CA GLN A 51 5.22 -18.57 -0.64
C GLN A 51 4.26 -19.20 0.37
N ARG A 52 3.83 -18.42 1.38
CA ARG A 52 2.92 -18.91 2.42
C ARG A 52 1.57 -19.39 1.88
N LEU A 53 0.97 -18.62 0.97
CA LEU A 53 -0.27 -19.02 0.33
C LEU A 53 -0.08 -20.31 -0.50
N GLY A 54 1.07 -20.43 -1.17
CA GLY A 54 1.42 -21.63 -1.93
C GLY A 54 1.54 -22.87 -1.04
N ASP A 55 2.24 -22.76 0.08
CA ASP A 55 2.44 -23.84 1.04
C ASP A 55 1.10 -24.36 1.62
N VAL A 56 0.18 -23.44 1.93
CA VAL A 56 -1.10 -23.78 2.56
C VAL A 56 -2.15 -24.23 1.55
N LEU A 57 -2.20 -23.61 0.36
CA LEU A 57 -3.25 -23.86 -0.62
C LEU A 57 -2.86 -24.90 -1.69
N GLY A 58 -1.61 -25.42 -1.65
CA GLY A 58 -1.16 -26.50 -2.49
C GLY A 58 -0.96 -26.15 -3.97
N GLN A 59 -0.93 -24.86 -4.30
CA GLN A 59 -0.69 -24.37 -5.66
C GLN A 59 0.32 -23.20 -5.65
N SER A 60 1.14 -23.10 -6.68
CA SER A 60 2.14 -22.03 -6.77
C SER A 60 1.48 -20.64 -6.88
N PHE A 61 1.90 -19.70 -6.05
CA PHE A 61 1.61 -18.27 -6.20
C PHE A 61 2.84 -17.61 -6.82
N VAL A 62 2.71 -17.13 -8.07
CA VAL A 62 3.84 -16.61 -8.86
C VAL A 62 3.79 -15.09 -8.89
N VAL A 63 4.81 -14.45 -8.31
CA VAL A 63 4.97 -12.98 -8.35
C VAL A 63 5.45 -12.54 -9.73
N ASP A 64 4.71 -11.61 -10.35
CA ASP A 64 4.97 -11.06 -11.67
C ASP A 64 5.04 -9.53 -11.60
N ASN A 65 6.24 -8.99 -11.70
CA ASN A 65 6.49 -7.56 -11.62
C ASN A 65 6.12 -6.86 -12.94
N ARG A 66 5.21 -5.88 -12.85
CA ARG A 66 4.71 -5.06 -13.98
C ARG A 66 4.75 -3.58 -13.63
N PRO A 67 5.95 -2.99 -13.54
CA PRO A 67 6.11 -1.58 -13.19
C PRO A 67 5.67 -0.66 -14.31
N GLY A 68 5.29 0.56 -13.94
CA GLY A 68 5.06 1.67 -14.87
C GLY A 68 3.70 2.34 -14.73
N ALA A 69 3.63 3.57 -15.24
CA ALA A 69 2.45 4.43 -15.32
C ALA A 69 1.62 4.48 -14.02
N GLY A 70 2.28 4.63 -12.85
CA GLY A 70 1.57 4.73 -11.56
C GLY A 70 0.70 3.51 -11.25
N SER A 71 1.11 2.30 -11.62
CA SER A 71 0.40 1.03 -11.49
C SER A 71 -0.62 0.72 -12.61
N GLN A 72 -0.84 1.61 -13.58
CA GLN A 72 -1.89 1.43 -14.60
C GLN A 72 -1.63 0.18 -15.46
N ILE A 73 -0.37 -0.13 -15.81
CA ILE A 73 -0.03 -1.33 -16.59
C ILE A 73 -0.50 -2.61 -15.89
N ALA A 74 -0.27 -2.72 -14.58
CA ALA A 74 -0.71 -3.88 -13.80
C ALA A 74 -2.24 -3.91 -13.62
N LEU A 75 -2.89 -2.75 -13.46
CA LEU A 75 -4.35 -2.64 -13.38
C LEU A 75 -5.03 -3.07 -14.68
N GLU A 76 -4.47 -2.75 -15.85
CA GLU A 76 -4.98 -3.20 -17.15
C GLU A 76 -4.93 -4.73 -17.29
N ILE A 77 -3.82 -5.34 -16.84
CA ILE A 77 -3.69 -6.80 -16.83
C ILE A 77 -4.70 -7.43 -15.89
N LEU A 78 -4.86 -6.89 -14.67
CA LEU A 78 -5.82 -7.38 -13.69
C LEU A 78 -7.27 -7.20 -14.18
N GLY A 79 -7.60 -6.04 -14.74
CA GLY A 79 -8.94 -5.74 -15.24
C GLY A 79 -9.36 -6.58 -16.43
N ALA A 80 -8.40 -7.10 -17.22
CA ALA A 80 -8.63 -8.02 -18.31
C ALA A 80 -8.64 -9.50 -17.88
N ALA A 81 -8.26 -9.81 -16.63
CA ALA A 81 -8.18 -11.18 -16.14
C ALA A 81 -9.57 -11.75 -15.82
N ALA A 82 -9.68 -13.09 -15.92
CA ALA A 82 -10.89 -13.79 -15.49
C ALA A 82 -11.12 -13.58 -13.98
N PRO A 83 -12.37 -13.35 -13.53
CA PRO A 83 -12.70 -13.15 -12.13
C PRO A 83 -12.81 -14.48 -11.38
N ASP A 84 -11.79 -15.32 -11.47
CA ASP A 84 -11.75 -16.66 -10.86
C ASP A 84 -10.75 -16.77 -9.68
N GLY A 85 -10.07 -15.67 -9.38
CA GLY A 85 -9.08 -15.59 -8.29
C GLY A 85 -7.66 -16.05 -8.67
N HIS A 86 -7.40 -16.50 -9.92
CA HIS A 86 -6.07 -16.95 -10.34
C HIS A 86 -5.18 -15.80 -10.87
N THR A 87 -5.69 -14.57 -10.87
CA THR A 87 -4.88 -13.36 -11.06
C THR A 87 -5.22 -12.37 -9.96
N LEU A 88 -4.25 -11.98 -9.18
CA LEU A 88 -4.34 -11.05 -8.07
C LEU A 88 -3.35 -9.92 -8.29
N MET A 89 -3.47 -8.83 -7.54
CA MET A 89 -2.53 -7.71 -7.61
C MET A 89 -2.25 -7.13 -6.23
N MET A 90 -0.99 -6.87 -5.96
CA MET A 90 -0.57 -6.03 -4.84
C MET A 90 -0.78 -4.55 -5.20
N ILE A 91 -1.32 -3.79 -4.27
CA ILE A 91 -1.53 -2.33 -4.41
C ILE A 91 -0.98 -1.56 -3.21
N SER A 92 -0.84 -0.25 -3.38
CA SER A 92 -0.47 0.71 -2.35
C SER A 92 -1.24 2.03 -2.52
N ALA A 93 -0.98 3.01 -1.65
CA ALA A 93 -1.58 4.35 -1.75
C ALA A 93 -1.37 5.00 -3.13
N THR A 94 -0.24 4.74 -3.81
CA THR A 94 0.01 5.24 -5.16
C THR A 94 -1.05 4.77 -6.16
N THR A 95 -1.55 3.54 -6.01
CA THR A 95 -2.61 2.98 -6.88
C THR A 95 -3.94 3.73 -6.70
N ILE A 96 -4.18 4.33 -5.52
CA ILE A 96 -5.36 5.18 -5.24
C ILE A 96 -5.14 6.61 -5.71
N VAL A 97 -3.97 7.17 -5.41
CA VAL A 97 -3.64 8.58 -5.71
C VAL A 97 -3.53 8.84 -7.21
N HIS A 98 -2.93 7.92 -7.96
CA HIS A 98 -2.69 8.10 -9.38
C HIS A 98 -3.96 8.36 -10.20
N PRO A 99 -5.08 7.62 -10.04
CA PRO A 99 -6.33 7.92 -10.75
C PRO A 99 -6.98 9.25 -10.38
N ILE A 100 -6.66 9.84 -9.23
CA ILE A 100 -7.15 11.16 -8.83
C ILE A 100 -6.37 12.27 -9.55
N LEU A 101 -5.08 12.06 -9.79
CA LEU A 101 -4.20 13.03 -10.46
C LEU A 101 -4.22 12.92 -11.97
N TYR A 102 -4.36 11.71 -12.49
CA TYR A 102 -4.26 11.42 -13.91
C TYR A 102 -5.52 10.68 -14.41
N LYS A 103 -5.83 10.86 -15.68
CA LYS A 103 -6.95 10.14 -16.29
C LYS A 103 -6.68 8.63 -16.25
N SER A 104 -7.54 7.89 -15.55
CA SER A 104 -7.48 6.44 -15.43
C SER A 104 -8.70 5.80 -16.07
N ARG A 105 -8.53 4.62 -16.67
CA ARG A 105 -9.62 3.79 -17.17
C ARG A 105 -10.36 3.07 -16.05
N PHE A 106 -9.68 2.82 -14.92
CA PHE A 106 -10.20 2.02 -13.81
C PHE A 106 -10.44 2.88 -12.57
N ASP A 107 -11.51 2.52 -11.86
CA ASP A 107 -11.82 2.98 -10.52
C ASP A 107 -11.51 1.82 -9.55
N ILE A 108 -10.58 2.06 -8.64
CA ILE A 108 -10.10 1.02 -7.72
C ILE A 108 -11.19 0.51 -6.77
N LEU A 109 -12.17 1.35 -6.45
CA LEU A 109 -13.26 1.03 -5.53
C LEU A 109 -14.43 0.28 -6.20
N ARG A 110 -14.58 0.44 -7.52
CA ARG A 110 -15.65 -0.14 -8.31
C ARG A 110 -15.23 -1.40 -9.06
N ASP A 111 -14.06 -1.35 -9.69
CA ASP A 111 -13.63 -2.32 -10.71
C ASP A 111 -12.81 -3.49 -10.13
N PHE A 112 -12.49 -3.43 -8.82
CA PHE A 112 -11.72 -4.47 -8.13
C PHE A 112 -12.32 -4.82 -6.78
N THR A 113 -12.04 -6.06 -6.34
CA THR A 113 -12.50 -6.59 -5.05
C THR A 113 -11.33 -6.61 -4.07
N PRO A 114 -11.41 -5.91 -2.93
CA PRO A 114 -10.41 -6.00 -1.87
C PRO A 114 -10.34 -7.40 -1.27
N VAL A 115 -9.13 -7.91 -1.08
CA VAL A 115 -8.87 -9.19 -0.40
C VAL A 115 -8.40 -8.95 1.02
N SER A 116 -7.26 -8.28 1.19
CA SER A 116 -6.69 -7.97 2.51
C SER A 116 -5.65 -6.86 2.43
N GLN A 117 -5.60 -6.00 3.42
CA GLN A 117 -4.41 -5.21 3.70
C GLN A 117 -3.37 -6.14 4.31
N VAL A 118 -2.20 -6.22 3.68
CA VAL A 118 -1.15 -7.18 4.02
C VAL A 118 -0.20 -6.61 5.07
N SER A 119 0.31 -5.41 4.83
CA SER A 119 1.26 -4.75 5.72
C SER A 119 1.08 -3.24 5.75
N ALA A 120 1.64 -2.62 6.79
CA ALA A 120 1.72 -1.17 6.94
C ALA A 120 3.10 -0.76 7.46
N GLN A 121 3.55 0.44 7.06
CA GLN A 121 4.83 1.01 7.47
C GLN A 121 4.65 2.51 7.71
N GLY A 122 5.26 3.04 8.76
CA GLY A 122 5.22 4.47 9.06
C GLY A 122 6.23 5.28 8.24
N TYR A 123 5.94 6.56 8.14
CA TYR A 123 6.90 7.60 7.72
C TYR A 123 7.40 8.34 8.96
N VAL A 124 8.51 9.06 8.79
CA VAL A 124 9.06 9.93 9.83
C VAL A 124 9.36 11.30 9.22
N LEU A 125 8.91 12.36 9.88
CA LEU A 125 9.33 13.71 9.55
C LEU A 125 10.77 13.89 10.02
N VAL A 126 11.67 14.10 9.09
CA VAL A 126 13.07 14.38 9.35
C VAL A 126 13.45 15.74 8.79
N VAL A 127 14.38 16.39 9.47
CA VAL A 127 15.01 17.65 9.03
C VAL A 127 16.53 17.50 8.97
N HIS A 128 17.16 18.23 8.06
CA HIS A 128 18.63 18.37 8.07
C HIS A 128 19.06 19.11 9.35
N PRO A 129 20.18 18.72 10.02
CA PRO A 129 20.64 19.32 11.28
C PRO A 129 20.90 20.83 11.24
N ALA A 130 21.16 21.40 10.06
CA ALA A 130 21.34 22.84 9.87
C ALA A 130 20.02 23.64 10.04
N VAL A 131 18.86 22.99 9.93
CA VAL A 131 17.58 23.65 10.25
C VAL A 131 17.49 23.85 11.77
N PRO A 132 17.31 25.11 12.28
CA PRO A 132 17.42 25.43 13.70
C PRO A 132 16.13 25.05 14.47
N VAL A 133 15.68 23.79 14.34
CA VAL A 133 14.47 23.27 15.01
C VAL A 133 14.74 21.90 15.61
N LYS A 134 14.12 21.61 16.77
CA LYS A 134 14.28 20.34 17.49
C LYS A 134 12.93 19.63 17.74
N SER A 135 11.83 20.26 17.38
CA SER A 135 10.47 19.73 17.55
C SER A 135 9.57 20.13 16.38
N VAL A 136 8.42 19.46 16.24
CA VAL A 136 7.40 19.84 15.27
C VAL A 136 6.85 21.23 15.56
N ALA A 137 6.65 21.58 16.83
CA ALA A 137 6.18 22.90 17.23
C ALA A 137 7.15 24.02 16.78
N GLU A 138 8.45 23.83 16.99
CA GLU A 138 9.48 24.77 16.52
C GLU A 138 9.53 24.83 14.98
N LEU A 139 9.36 23.71 14.28
CA LEU A 139 9.30 23.69 12.81
C LEU A 139 8.09 24.47 12.31
N VAL A 140 6.90 24.28 12.90
CA VAL A 140 5.69 25.02 12.52
C VAL A 140 5.87 26.51 12.77
N GLN A 141 6.45 26.91 13.92
CA GLN A 141 6.75 28.32 14.20
C GLN A 141 7.74 28.89 13.17
N TYR A 142 8.80 28.16 12.86
CA TYR A 142 9.80 28.57 11.85
C TYR A 142 9.18 28.76 10.47
N LEU A 143 8.35 27.80 10.02
CA LEU A 143 7.67 27.86 8.72
C LEU A 143 6.67 29.01 8.63
N ARG A 144 5.95 29.32 9.71
CA ARG A 144 5.04 30.49 9.78
C ARG A 144 5.77 31.82 9.68
N ALA A 145 6.95 31.92 10.30
CA ALA A 145 7.79 33.10 10.22
C ALA A 145 8.53 33.23 8.86
N ASN A 146 8.70 32.11 8.14
CA ASN A 146 9.45 32.03 6.90
C ASN A 146 8.70 31.19 5.83
N PRO A 147 7.51 31.63 5.35
CA PRO A 147 6.71 30.85 4.42
C PRO A 147 7.44 30.62 3.08
N GLY A 148 7.52 29.37 2.64
CA GLY A 148 8.19 28.97 1.40
C GLY A 148 9.71 29.04 1.42
N LYS A 149 10.35 29.16 2.58
CA LYS A 149 11.81 29.21 2.69
C LYS A 149 12.45 27.81 2.73
N LEU A 150 11.74 26.83 3.30
CA LEU A 150 12.24 25.45 3.35
C LEU A 150 11.68 24.63 2.19
N ASN A 151 12.54 23.78 1.63
CA ASN A 151 12.21 22.80 0.62
C ASN A 151 11.98 21.44 1.27
N TYR A 152 11.00 20.66 0.78
CA TYR A 152 10.88 19.27 1.15
C TYR A 152 11.01 18.34 -0.04
N GLY A 153 11.80 17.28 0.13
CA GLY A 153 12.04 16.28 -0.90
C GLY A 153 11.02 15.15 -0.85
N SER A 154 10.66 14.63 -2.01
CA SER A 154 9.83 13.43 -2.13
C SER A 154 10.32 12.48 -3.22
N SER A 155 9.74 11.28 -3.27
CA SER A 155 10.02 10.31 -4.34
C SER A 155 9.25 10.56 -5.64
N GLY A 156 8.68 11.76 -5.80
CA GLY A 156 7.95 12.20 -6.99
C GLY A 156 6.55 12.73 -6.68
N ILE A 157 5.93 13.38 -7.67
CA ILE A 157 4.58 13.93 -7.58
C ILE A 157 3.57 12.80 -7.33
N GLY A 158 2.66 13.02 -6.38
CA GLY A 158 1.65 12.02 -5.97
C GLY A 158 2.19 10.84 -5.16
N SER A 159 3.49 10.82 -4.83
CA SER A 159 4.03 9.82 -3.91
C SER A 159 3.50 10.04 -2.49
N PRO A 160 3.40 8.99 -1.66
CA PRO A 160 2.97 9.15 -0.27
C PRO A 160 3.84 10.13 0.53
N ILE A 161 5.11 10.28 0.18
CA ILE A 161 6.04 11.26 0.80
C ILE A 161 5.64 12.68 0.43
N HIS A 162 5.35 12.94 -0.87
CA HIS A 162 4.79 14.22 -1.32
C HIS A 162 3.48 14.53 -0.59
N MET A 163 2.55 13.56 -0.60
CA MET A 163 1.23 13.71 0.02
C MET A 163 1.32 13.96 1.54
N SER A 164 2.33 13.37 2.23
CA SER A 164 2.59 13.65 3.66
C SER A 164 3.00 15.11 3.89
N GLY A 165 3.85 15.65 3.02
CA GLY A 165 4.25 17.06 3.07
C GLY A 165 3.07 18.00 2.87
N GLU A 166 2.22 17.73 1.88
CA GLU A 166 1.02 18.54 1.61
C GLU A 166 -0.01 18.45 2.75
N LEU A 167 -0.24 17.24 3.29
CA LEU A 167 -1.13 17.06 4.43
C LEU A 167 -0.60 17.82 5.67
N PHE A 168 0.72 17.81 5.90
CA PHE A 168 1.35 18.58 6.97
C PHE A 168 1.14 20.09 6.78
N GLN A 169 1.35 20.61 5.57
CA GLN A 169 1.12 22.03 5.26
C GLN A 169 -0.33 22.44 5.51
N ILE A 170 -1.29 21.62 5.06
CA ILE A 170 -2.72 21.85 5.28
C ILE A 170 -3.06 21.86 6.78
N ALA A 171 -2.58 20.85 7.51
CA ALA A 171 -2.87 20.66 8.94
C ALA A 171 -2.28 21.79 9.81
N THR A 172 -1.14 22.36 9.42
CA THR A 172 -0.42 23.37 10.19
C THR A 172 -0.63 24.81 9.70
N GLY A 173 -1.24 24.99 8.52
CA GLY A 173 -1.36 26.31 7.86
C GLY A 173 0.01 26.90 7.51
N THR A 174 0.98 26.07 7.14
CA THR A 174 2.34 26.49 6.78
C THR A 174 2.61 26.29 5.30
N ARG A 175 3.74 26.79 4.79
CA ARG A 175 4.14 26.67 3.38
C ARG A 175 5.59 26.23 3.25
N MET A 176 5.81 25.15 2.49
CA MET A 176 7.10 24.64 2.05
C MET A 176 7.13 24.52 0.52
N ILE A 177 8.30 24.40 -0.09
CA ILE A 177 8.44 24.18 -1.53
C ILE A 177 8.71 22.68 -1.77
N HIS A 178 7.88 22.06 -2.61
CA HIS A 178 8.07 20.65 -2.99
C HIS A 178 9.15 20.48 -4.04
N ILE A 179 10.10 19.57 -3.80
CA ILE A 179 11.15 19.16 -4.75
C ILE A 179 10.94 17.67 -5.07
N PRO A 180 10.39 17.32 -6.25
CA PRO A 180 10.19 15.94 -6.65
C PRO A 180 11.48 15.30 -7.16
N PHE A 181 11.80 14.10 -6.70
CA PHE A 181 12.93 13.28 -7.16
C PHE A 181 12.43 12.01 -7.86
N LYS A 182 13.30 11.37 -8.64
CA LYS A 182 13.05 10.05 -9.23
C LYS A 182 13.32 8.93 -8.20
N GLY A 183 12.53 8.92 -7.12
CA GLY A 183 12.69 7.97 -6.01
C GLY A 183 13.44 8.55 -4.81
N MET A 184 13.25 7.89 -3.64
CA MET A 184 13.77 8.39 -2.36
C MET A 184 15.30 8.32 -2.25
N GLY A 185 15.96 7.38 -2.98
CA GLY A 185 17.41 7.28 -3.00
C GLY A 185 18.10 8.57 -3.48
N ALA A 186 17.57 9.18 -4.56
CA ALA A 186 18.05 10.46 -5.04
C ALA A 186 17.77 11.60 -4.03
N ALA A 187 16.56 11.62 -3.46
CA ALA A 187 16.18 12.62 -2.46
C ALA A 187 17.04 12.55 -1.19
N TYR A 188 17.51 11.38 -0.78
CA TYR A 188 18.40 11.25 0.39
C TYR A 188 19.74 11.92 0.21
N ASN A 189 20.33 11.90 -0.98
CA ASN A 189 21.60 12.57 -1.23
C ASN A 189 21.48 14.08 -0.97
N ASP A 190 20.42 14.70 -1.48
CA ASP A 190 20.17 16.12 -1.30
C ASP A 190 19.71 16.47 0.12
N LEU A 191 18.94 15.58 0.77
CA LEU A 191 18.50 15.76 2.15
C LEU A 191 19.68 15.68 3.14
N VAL A 192 20.57 14.70 2.98
CA VAL A 192 21.78 14.56 3.81
C VAL A 192 22.83 15.63 3.47
N GLY A 193 22.87 16.09 2.23
CA GLY A 193 23.72 17.20 1.79
C GLY A 193 23.20 18.59 2.20
N GLY A 194 21.97 18.70 2.72
CA GLY A 194 21.36 19.97 3.11
C GLY A 194 20.88 20.84 1.94
N HIS A 195 20.77 20.27 0.73
CA HIS A 195 20.18 20.93 -0.44
C HIS A 195 18.66 20.92 -0.42
N VAL A 196 18.09 19.99 0.34
CA VAL A 196 16.69 19.92 0.75
C VAL A 196 16.65 19.81 2.27
N GLU A 197 15.82 20.63 2.90
CA GLU A 197 15.86 20.80 4.35
C GLU A 197 15.09 19.76 5.14
N LEU A 198 14.04 19.16 4.54
CA LEU A 198 13.20 18.18 5.22
C LEU A 198 12.52 17.19 4.27
N SER A 199 12.02 16.11 4.83
CA SER A 199 11.25 15.09 4.10
C SER A 199 10.42 14.22 5.05
N PHE A 200 9.57 13.35 4.47
CA PHE A 200 8.77 12.34 5.17
C PHE A 200 9.11 10.93 4.67
N PRO A 201 10.38 10.49 4.73
CA PRO A 201 10.75 9.16 4.24
C PRO A 201 10.20 8.04 5.13
N THR A 202 10.29 6.79 4.67
CA THR A 202 9.93 5.63 5.49
C THR A 202 10.87 5.52 6.69
N ILE A 203 10.34 5.07 7.82
CA ILE A 203 11.11 4.97 9.07
C ILE A 203 12.36 4.12 8.88
N ILE A 204 12.21 2.93 8.27
CA ILE A 204 13.35 2.00 8.11
C ILE A 204 14.49 2.59 7.30
N SER A 205 14.19 3.31 6.21
CA SER A 205 15.21 3.92 5.37
C SER A 205 15.89 5.13 6.03
N SER A 206 15.28 5.69 7.07
CA SER A 206 15.79 6.87 7.79
C SER A 206 16.67 6.52 8.98
N ILE A 207 16.49 5.35 9.60
CA ILE A 207 17.20 4.93 10.82
C ILE A 207 18.74 5.07 10.68
N PRO A 208 19.40 4.61 9.61
CA PRO A 208 20.85 4.77 9.49
C PRO A 208 21.32 6.23 9.48
N HIS A 209 20.51 7.13 8.91
CA HIS A 209 20.82 8.56 8.84
C HIS A 209 20.55 9.27 10.15
N ILE A 210 19.49 8.86 10.88
CA ILE A 210 19.15 9.38 12.21
C ILE A 210 20.21 8.96 13.21
N ASN A 211 20.58 7.69 13.26
CA ASN A 211 21.58 7.16 14.17
C ASN A 211 22.97 7.75 13.93
N ALA A 212 23.29 8.09 12.69
CA ALA A 212 24.54 8.78 12.32
C ALA A 212 24.50 10.29 12.56
N GLY A 213 23.39 10.85 13.07
CA GLY A 213 23.23 12.29 13.29
C GLY A 213 23.14 13.12 12.01
N ARG A 214 23.03 12.49 10.84
CA ARG A 214 22.92 13.16 9.55
C ARG A 214 21.53 13.75 9.31
N LEU A 215 20.51 13.22 9.96
CA LEU A 215 19.15 13.72 9.96
C LEU A 215 18.61 13.75 11.39
N ARG A 216 17.73 14.71 11.67
CA ARG A 216 17.01 14.81 12.94
C ARG A 216 15.56 14.40 12.74
N ALA A 217 15.11 13.36 13.44
CA ALA A 217 13.70 12.97 13.48
C ALA A 217 12.91 13.89 14.40
N LEU A 218 11.74 14.35 13.97
CA LEU A 218 10.86 15.22 14.75
C LEU A 218 9.57 14.53 15.19
N ALA A 219 8.95 13.72 14.32
CA ALA A 219 7.76 12.94 14.64
C ALA A 219 7.57 11.79 13.65
N VAL A 220 6.85 10.74 14.08
CA VAL A 220 6.41 9.64 13.22
C VAL A 220 4.96 9.84 12.80
N THR A 221 4.60 9.39 11.60
CA THR A 221 3.22 9.56 11.05
C THR A 221 2.20 8.50 11.48
N PRO A 222 2.57 7.29 11.96
CA PRO A 222 1.60 6.37 12.55
C PRO A 222 0.86 6.98 13.74
N ALA A 223 -0.36 6.48 14.01
CA ALA A 223 -1.17 6.91 15.14
C ALA A 223 -0.57 6.54 16.52
N THR A 224 0.37 5.58 16.54
CA THR A 224 1.08 5.13 17.73
C THR A 224 2.58 5.22 17.53
N ARG A 225 3.35 5.36 18.60
CA ARG A 225 4.82 5.32 18.54
C ARG A 225 5.30 3.99 17.96
N VAL A 226 6.46 4.01 17.34
CA VAL A 226 7.05 2.82 16.70
C VAL A 226 8.25 2.32 17.52
N PRO A 227 8.37 1.00 17.72
CA PRO A 227 9.47 0.42 18.51
C PRO A 227 10.88 0.77 17.99
N ALA A 228 11.01 1.00 16.68
CA ALA A 228 12.29 1.35 16.06
C ALA A 228 12.77 2.78 16.38
N LEU A 229 11.87 3.67 16.82
CA LEU A 229 12.14 5.07 17.21
C LEU A 229 11.30 5.41 18.45
N PRO A 230 11.56 4.78 19.62
CA PRO A 230 10.68 4.84 20.78
C PRO A 230 10.59 6.26 21.40
N ASP A 231 11.64 7.06 21.27
CA ASP A 231 11.72 8.41 21.80
C ASP A 231 11.08 9.47 20.88
N ILE A 232 10.81 9.12 19.61
CA ILE A 232 10.22 10.04 18.66
C ILE A 232 8.70 10.04 18.82
N PRO A 233 8.07 11.21 19.07
CA PRO A 233 6.62 11.30 19.24
C PRO A 233 5.87 11.02 17.93
N THR A 234 4.60 10.68 18.03
CA THR A 234 3.66 10.70 16.90
C THR A 234 3.36 12.15 16.50
N MET A 235 2.85 12.37 15.29
CA MET A 235 2.36 13.69 14.86
C MET A 235 1.29 14.24 15.80
N ALA A 236 0.41 13.37 16.32
CA ALA A 236 -0.64 13.77 17.26
C ALA A 236 -0.06 14.25 18.60
N GLU A 237 0.89 13.50 19.18
CA GLU A 237 1.62 13.90 20.40
C GLU A 237 2.43 15.19 20.20
N ALA A 238 2.92 15.42 18.98
CA ALA A 238 3.64 16.63 18.59
C ALA A 238 2.74 17.82 18.21
N GLY A 239 1.41 17.71 18.43
CA GLY A 239 0.45 18.79 18.24
C GLY A 239 -0.16 18.90 16.81
N VAL A 240 0.03 17.90 15.96
CA VAL A 240 -0.51 17.85 14.58
C VAL A 240 -1.31 16.55 14.35
N PRO A 241 -2.47 16.38 15.04
CA PRO A 241 -3.21 15.11 15.03
C PRO A 241 -3.77 14.71 13.64
N GLY A 242 -3.93 15.66 12.72
CA GLY A 242 -4.48 15.40 11.38
C GLY A 242 -3.50 14.74 10.40
N VAL A 243 -2.24 14.53 10.78
CA VAL A 243 -1.21 13.95 9.89
C VAL A 243 -0.94 12.49 10.28
N VAL A 244 -1.84 11.61 9.86
CA VAL A 244 -1.66 10.15 10.00
C VAL A 244 -1.54 9.56 8.60
N VAL A 245 -0.34 9.12 8.24
CA VAL A 245 -0.04 8.55 6.91
C VAL A 245 0.77 7.27 7.09
N LEU A 246 0.35 6.23 6.38
CA LEU A 246 1.06 4.97 6.33
C LEU A 246 1.42 4.61 4.89
N ASN A 247 2.60 4.04 4.68
CA ASN A 247 2.87 3.23 3.52
C ASN A 247 2.28 1.85 3.77
N TRP A 248 1.33 1.42 2.95
CA TRP A 248 0.67 0.14 3.12
C TRP A 248 0.66 -0.65 1.82
N TYR A 249 0.60 -1.95 1.95
CA TYR A 249 0.40 -2.87 0.83
C TYR A 249 -0.83 -3.71 1.09
N GLY A 250 -1.60 -3.96 0.02
CA GLY A 250 -2.79 -4.77 0.08
C GLY A 250 -2.98 -5.60 -1.18
N LEU A 251 -3.78 -6.64 -1.06
CA LEU A 251 -4.09 -7.58 -2.13
C LEU A 251 -5.49 -7.33 -2.65
N ILE A 252 -5.65 -7.24 -3.98
CA ILE A 252 -6.93 -7.11 -4.66
C ILE A 252 -7.09 -8.18 -5.73
N ALA A 253 -8.35 -8.41 -6.13
CA ALA A 253 -8.75 -9.32 -7.20
C ALA A 253 -9.66 -8.59 -8.22
N PRO A 254 -9.91 -9.13 -9.43
CA PRO A 254 -10.89 -8.59 -10.36
C PRO A 254 -12.28 -8.49 -9.72
N ALA A 255 -13.06 -7.47 -10.11
CA ALA A 255 -14.47 -7.39 -9.73
C ALA A 255 -15.20 -8.71 -10.10
N ARG A 256 -16.19 -9.07 -9.29
CA ARG A 256 -17.00 -10.31 -9.47
C ARG A 256 -16.23 -11.61 -9.19
N THR A 257 -15.00 -11.58 -8.67
CA THR A 257 -14.37 -12.80 -8.13
C THR A 257 -15.28 -13.41 -7.06
N PRO A 258 -15.57 -14.73 -7.12
CA PRO A 258 -16.54 -15.36 -6.22
C PRO A 258 -16.21 -15.09 -4.74
N LYS A 259 -17.23 -14.76 -3.96
CA LYS A 259 -17.09 -14.42 -2.52
C LYS A 259 -16.30 -15.48 -1.75
N ARG A 260 -16.59 -16.78 -2.02
CA ARG A 260 -15.87 -17.90 -1.40
C ARG A 260 -14.36 -17.83 -1.64
N VAL A 261 -13.94 -17.46 -2.85
CA VAL A 261 -12.51 -17.34 -3.22
C VAL A 261 -11.88 -16.17 -2.45
N ILE A 262 -12.57 -15.03 -2.40
CA ILE A 262 -12.10 -13.85 -1.65
C ILE A 262 -11.97 -14.16 -0.15
N GLU A 263 -12.96 -14.81 0.45
CA GLU A 263 -12.94 -15.19 1.86
C GLU A 263 -11.83 -16.19 2.18
N GLN A 264 -11.59 -17.17 1.30
CA GLN A 264 -10.51 -18.14 1.44
C GLN A 264 -9.13 -17.43 1.36
N LEU A 265 -8.91 -16.61 0.33
CA LEU A 265 -7.67 -15.84 0.17
C LEU A 265 -7.43 -14.90 1.36
N ALA A 266 -8.46 -14.20 1.81
CA ALA A 266 -8.36 -13.30 2.96
C ALA A 266 -8.03 -14.07 4.25
N GLY A 267 -8.72 -15.18 4.51
CA GLY A 267 -8.47 -16.03 5.67
C GLY A 267 -7.03 -16.53 5.73
N GLU A 268 -6.51 -17.03 4.62
CA GLU A 268 -5.13 -17.51 4.57
C GLU A 268 -4.11 -16.35 4.60
N THR A 269 -4.43 -15.19 4.03
CA THR A 269 -3.59 -13.99 4.15
C THR A 269 -3.51 -13.52 5.62
N ILE A 270 -4.62 -13.50 6.35
CA ILE A 270 -4.64 -13.15 7.77
C ILE A 270 -3.75 -14.09 8.58
N LYS A 271 -3.91 -15.41 8.40
CA LYS A 271 -3.07 -16.41 9.08
C LYS A 271 -1.59 -16.24 8.73
N ALA A 272 -1.27 -16.01 7.45
CA ALA A 272 0.09 -15.77 7.01
C ALA A 272 0.71 -14.54 7.69
N MET A 273 -0.04 -13.44 7.83
CA MET A 273 0.44 -12.23 8.49
C MET A 273 0.59 -12.38 10.00
N GLN A 274 -0.16 -13.27 10.63
CA GLN A 274 -0.05 -13.60 12.06
C GLN A 274 1.07 -14.60 12.36
N ALA A 275 1.66 -15.24 11.35
CA ALA A 275 2.74 -16.21 11.54
C ALA A 275 4.01 -15.52 12.10
N PRO A 276 4.65 -16.10 13.16
CA PRO A 276 5.77 -15.46 13.85
C PRO A 276 6.96 -15.11 12.96
N ASP A 277 7.29 -15.95 11.99
CA ASP A 277 8.38 -15.72 11.03
C ASP A 277 8.06 -14.59 10.04
N MET A 278 6.80 -14.49 9.57
CA MET A 278 6.37 -13.38 8.71
C MET A 278 6.37 -12.06 9.49
N THR A 279 5.83 -12.07 10.71
CA THR A 279 5.87 -10.89 11.59
C THR A 279 7.32 -10.46 11.85
N LYS A 280 8.20 -11.38 12.22
CA LYS A 280 9.63 -11.09 12.44
C LYS A 280 10.30 -10.51 11.21
N ARG A 281 10.03 -11.08 10.03
CA ARG A 281 10.57 -10.59 8.75
C ARG A 281 10.08 -9.17 8.46
N LEU A 282 8.78 -8.90 8.56
CA LEU A 282 8.21 -7.58 8.31
C LEU A 282 8.73 -6.53 9.29
N VAL A 283 8.86 -6.88 10.58
CA VAL A 283 9.46 -6.00 11.58
C VAL A 283 10.92 -5.68 11.25
N ALA A 284 11.70 -6.67 10.81
CA ALA A 284 13.08 -6.44 10.36
C ALA A 284 13.15 -5.53 9.13
N GLU A 285 12.11 -5.51 8.30
CA GLU A 285 11.95 -4.62 7.15
C GLU A 285 11.22 -3.29 7.53
N GLY A 286 11.06 -3.01 8.83
CA GLY A 286 10.41 -1.81 9.36
C GLY A 286 8.92 -1.70 9.07
N SER A 287 8.29 -2.83 8.77
CA SER A 287 6.86 -2.93 8.47
C SER A 287 6.12 -3.68 9.57
N THR A 288 4.83 -3.41 9.72
CA THR A 288 3.92 -4.15 10.59
C THR A 288 3.07 -5.08 9.74
N ALA A 289 2.96 -6.34 10.15
CA ALA A 289 1.99 -7.27 9.59
C ALA A 289 0.57 -6.82 9.99
N VAL A 290 -0.35 -6.76 9.02
CA VAL A 290 -1.74 -6.33 9.26
C VAL A 290 -2.70 -7.52 9.13
N GLY A 291 -2.87 -8.08 7.94
CA GLY A 291 -3.81 -9.18 7.73
C GLY A 291 -5.25 -8.76 8.04
N SER A 292 -5.86 -7.90 7.24
CA SER A 292 -7.23 -7.42 7.46
C SER A 292 -8.28 -8.27 6.75
N SER A 293 -9.54 -8.21 7.22
CA SER A 293 -10.68 -8.73 6.47
C SER A 293 -10.92 -7.92 5.19
N PRO A 294 -11.63 -8.49 4.17
CA PRO A 294 -12.01 -7.75 2.96
C PRO A 294 -12.81 -6.49 3.25
N GLN A 295 -13.71 -6.55 4.24
CA GLN A 295 -14.54 -5.42 4.66
C GLN A 295 -13.71 -4.29 5.29
N GLN A 296 -12.76 -4.63 6.16
CA GLN A 296 -11.83 -3.67 6.76
C GLN A 296 -10.95 -3.03 5.69
N PHE A 297 -10.43 -3.83 4.74
CA PHE A 297 -9.62 -3.29 3.66
C PHE A 297 -10.43 -2.41 2.70
N ALA A 298 -11.67 -2.79 2.38
CA ALA A 298 -12.57 -1.93 1.60
C ALA A 298 -12.85 -0.58 2.29
N ALA A 299 -13.02 -0.58 3.62
CA ALA A 299 -13.20 0.64 4.40
C ALA A 299 -11.93 1.51 4.37
N HIS A 300 -10.75 0.89 4.51
CA HIS A 300 -9.46 1.56 4.39
C HIS A 300 -9.28 2.22 3.01
N LEU A 301 -9.56 1.50 1.92
CA LEU A 301 -9.44 2.04 0.55
C LEU A 301 -10.35 3.26 0.33
N ARG A 302 -11.59 3.23 0.86
CA ARG A 302 -12.49 4.39 0.80
C ARG A 302 -11.96 5.59 1.58
N ALA A 303 -11.49 5.36 2.81
CA ALA A 303 -10.91 6.41 3.65
C ALA A 303 -9.67 7.05 3.00
N GLU A 304 -8.79 6.24 2.41
CA GLU A 304 -7.63 6.70 1.66
C GLU A 304 -8.04 7.55 0.44
N HIS A 305 -9.01 7.06 -0.35
CA HIS A 305 -9.50 7.80 -1.51
C HIS A 305 -10.10 9.17 -1.12
N GLU A 306 -10.91 9.22 -0.06
CA GLU A 306 -11.50 10.46 0.45
C GLU A 306 -10.42 11.43 0.97
N LEU A 307 -9.47 10.91 1.76
CA LEU A 307 -8.37 11.70 2.29
C LEU A 307 -7.56 12.34 1.16
N TRP A 308 -7.08 11.51 0.23
CA TRP A 308 -6.18 11.98 -0.83
C TRP A 308 -6.89 12.86 -1.85
N SER A 309 -8.17 12.61 -2.17
CA SER A 309 -8.98 13.50 -3.00
C SER A 309 -9.10 14.90 -2.38
N ARG A 310 -9.31 14.97 -1.06
CA ARG A 310 -9.37 16.24 -0.33
C ARG A 310 -8.02 16.95 -0.33
N VAL A 311 -6.93 16.25 -0.01
CA VAL A 311 -5.58 16.81 0.04
C VAL A 311 -5.16 17.34 -1.33
N ILE A 312 -5.33 16.55 -2.40
CA ILE A 312 -5.01 16.95 -3.78
C ILE A 312 -5.77 18.20 -4.18
N LYS A 313 -7.08 18.26 -3.86
CA LYS A 313 -7.91 19.43 -4.15
C LYS A 313 -7.46 20.67 -3.38
N GLN A 314 -7.19 20.56 -2.08
CA GLN A 314 -6.79 21.66 -1.22
C GLN A 314 -5.39 22.20 -1.55
N ALA A 315 -4.45 21.30 -1.85
CA ALA A 315 -3.08 21.66 -2.22
C ALA A 315 -2.96 22.12 -3.69
N GLY A 316 -4.01 21.96 -4.51
CA GLY A 316 -3.98 22.32 -5.93
C GLY A 316 -3.02 21.45 -6.75
N ILE A 317 -2.75 20.22 -6.31
CA ILE A 317 -1.83 19.30 -6.98
C ILE A 317 -2.42 18.90 -8.33
N ARG A 318 -1.60 18.99 -9.37
CA ARG A 318 -1.95 18.53 -10.72
C ARG A 318 -0.94 17.48 -11.18
N GLY A 319 -1.43 16.44 -11.85
CA GLY A 319 -0.58 15.56 -12.63
C GLY A 319 0.00 16.33 -13.83
N GLU A 320 1.27 16.12 -14.14
CA GLU A 320 1.93 16.67 -15.34
C GLU A 320 1.49 15.93 -16.60
#